data_c427e4dbc9837c2c5cf27a4a68962432
#
_entry.id   c427e4dbc9837c2c5cf27a4a68962432
#
_cell.length_a   1.000
_cell.length_b   1.000
_cell.length_c   1.000
_cell.angle_alpha   90.00
_cell.angle_beta   90.00
_cell.angle_gamma   90.00
#
_symmetry.space_group_name_H-M   'P 1'
#
loop_
_entity.id
_entity.type
_entity.pdbx_description
1 polymer ?
#
loop_
_entity_poly.entity_id
_entity_poly.type
_entity_poly.pdbx_seq_one_letter_code
_entity_poly.pdbx_strand_id
1 'polypeptide(L)'
;NSLFLKLSNYEYFEQESIAKDGYIEVIEDSAFDEDEKFVNVASKIAALLQEGVNSNDIAILTYTNADVLNLYYYLKQKFPSLKITTEMTSKLINQQNVKAIINAIKYIYFKEDIYKENLNALIGKPILNELDLLFSLEEKSIQELIREIASNLKIIDENIIKLIEVSSGFNNIVDFVYEIDKLDANMVNSESIGLQILTIFKSKGLEFNTVILLDRIKRKNVDKSSLLFEYDSVELKNIFYKIKGYENYNKDYEKALAKEKALSIEDEINILYVALTRAKNNMI
;
A
#
# COMPACT_ATOMS: atom_id res chain seq x y z
N ASN A 1 -7.02 13.63 21.59
CA ASN A 1 -8.25 13.15 22.26
C ASN A 1 -9.31 14.23 22.40
N SER A 2 -8.97 15.44 22.93
CA SER A 2 -9.95 16.53 23.11
C SER A 2 -10.60 17.01 21.81
N LEU A 3 -9.88 16.96 20.68
CA LEU A 3 -10.41 17.29 19.36
C LEU A 3 -11.38 16.21 18.88
N PHE A 4 -10.98 14.95 19.01
CA PHE A 4 -11.81 13.80 18.62
C PHE A 4 -13.13 13.75 19.39
N LEU A 5 -13.09 14.06 20.70
CA LEU A 5 -14.27 14.16 21.54
C LEU A 5 -15.28 15.20 21.10
N LYS A 6 -14.80 16.33 20.56
CA LYS A 6 -15.67 17.37 20.03
C LYS A 6 -16.30 17.02 18.69
N LEU A 7 -15.70 16.07 17.97
CA LEU A 7 -16.10 15.68 16.61
C LEU A 7 -16.89 14.35 16.57
N SER A 8 -16.80 13.54 17.60
CA SER A 8 -17.46 12.23 17.69
C SER A 8 -18.50 12.17 18.80
N ASN A 9 -19.54 11.37 18.62
CA ASN A 9 -20.56 11.11 19.64
C ASN A 9 -20.21 9.91 20.55
N TYR A 10 -18.94 9.49 20.57
CA TYR A 10 -18.51 8.37 21.41
C TYR A 10 -18.38 8.74 22.87
N GLU A 11 -18.73 7.81 23.76
CA GLU A 11 -18.42 7.92 25.17
C GLU A 11 -16.90 7.92 25.38
N TYR A 12 -16.43 8.87 26.17
CA TYR A 12 -15.02 9.13 26.39
C TYR A 12 -14.51 8.45 27.66
N PHE A 13 -13.41 7.75 27.50
CA PHE A 13 -12.57 7.33 28.60
C PHE A 13 -11.30 8.21 28.62
N GLU A 14 -11.06 8.89 29.72
CA GLU A 14 -9.86 9.68 29.89
C GLU A 14 -8.62 8.76 29.86
N GLN A 15 -7.75 9.01 28.90
CA GLN A 15 -6.51 8.26 28.77
C GLN A 15 -5.37 9.09 29.34
N GLU A 16 -4.62 8.51 30.28
CA GLU A 16 -3.41 9.12 30.78
C GLU A 16 -2.31 9.11 29.70
N SER A 17 -1.62 10.25 29.54
CA SER A 17 -0.47 10.32 28.65
C SER A 17 0.72 9.62 29.29
N ILE A 18 1.33 8.69 28.57
CA ILE A 18 2.56 7.99 28.99
C ILE A 18 3.80 8.87 28.74
N ALA A 19 3.75 9.73 27.72
CA ALA A 19 4.82 10.65 27.37
C ALA A 19 4.41 12.10 27.68
N LYS A 20 5.38 12.93 28.13
CA LYS A 20 5.08 14.28 28.58
C LYS A 20 5.03 15.31 27.45
N ASP A 21 5.82 15.15 26.39
CA ASP A 21 5.98 16.15 25.33
C ASP A 21 5.90 15.48 23.95
N GLY A 22 4.88 15.83 23.19
CA GLY A 22 4.75 15.51 21.77
C GLY A 22 4.79 16.76 20.92
N TYR A 23 5.23 16.66 19.68
CA TYR A 23 5.22 17.76 18.72
C TYR A 23 4.11 17.56 17.70
N ILE A 24 3.32 18.60 17.46
CA ILE A 24 2.29 18.63 16.42
C ILE A 24 2.51 19.88 15.58
N GLU A 25 2.56 19.68 14.28
CA GLU A 25 2.66 20.74 13.29
C GLU A 25 1.58 20.55 12.22
N VAL A 26 1.01 21.64 11.76
CA VAL A 26 0.07 21.66 10.62
C VAL A 26 0.66 22.57 9.57
N ILE A 27 0.87 22.04 8.37
CA ILE A 27 1.36 22.78 7.21
C ILE A 27 0.16 23.00 6.30
N GLU A 28 -0.19 24.26 6.06
CA GLU A 28 -1.23 24.62 5.11
C GLU A 28 -0.64 24.70 3.70
N ASP A 29 -1.30 24.07 2.74
CA ASP A 29 -0.98 24.12 1.32
C ASP A 29 -2.23 24.41 0.48
N SER A 30 -2.05 24.64 -0.82
CA SER A 30 -3.16 24.83 -1.74
C SER A 30 -3.98 23.55 -1.83
N ALA A 31 -5.28 23.65 -1.59
CA ALA A 31 -6.16 22.51 -1.66
C ALA A 31 -6.03 21.80 -3.03
N PHE A 32 -5.74 20.49 -3.00
CA PHE A 32 -5.65 19.63 -4.19
C PHE A 32 -4.51 19.92 -5.17
N ASP A 33 -3.50 20.69 -4.78
CA ASP A 33 -2.25 20.80 -5.53
C ASP A 33 -1.31 19.65 -5.10
N GLU A 34 -1.13 18.66 -5.98
CA GLU A 34 -0.29 17.49 -5.73
C GLU A 34 1.18 17.88 -5.63
N ASP A 35 1.63 18.77 -6.51
CA ASP A 35 3.03 19.18 -6.58
C ASP A 35 3.43 19.97 -5.32
N GLU A 36 2.60 20.90 -4.87
CA GLU A 36 2.85 21.67 -3.65
C GLU A 36 2.91 20.76 -2.42
N LYS A 37 1.97 19.82 -2.28
CA LYS A 37 1.95 18.84 -1.17
C LYS A 37 3.21 17.98 -1.16
N PHE A 38 3.65 17.50 -2.30
CA PHE A 38 4.85 16.69 -2.38
C PHE A 38 6.13 17.48 -2.09
N VAL A 39 6.20 18.74 -2.50
CA VAL A 39 7.29 19.65 -2.16
C VAL A 39 7.34 19.88 -0.64
N ASN A 40 6.21 20.14 0.00
CA ASN A 40 6.12 20.34 1.44
C ASN A 40 6.57 19.10 2.22
N VAL A 41 6.08 17.92 1.83
CA VAL A 41 6.51 16.63 2.42
C VAL A 41 8.02 16.43 2.25
N ALA A 42 8.56 16.65 1.05
CA ALA A 42 9.99 16.47 0.78
C ALA A 42 10.85 17.47 1.60
N SER A 43 10.41 18.72 1.71
CA SER A 43 11.09 19.74 2.50
C SER A 43 11.11 19.36 3.98
N LYS A 44 10.01 18.82 4.50
CA LYS A 44 9.92 18.38 5.88
C LYS A 44 10.79 17.16 6.16
N ILE A 45 10.82 16.19 5.25
CA ILE A 45 11.74 15.05 5.35
C ILE A 45 13.18 15.51 5.38
N ALA A 46 13.56 16.45 4.50
CA ALA A 46 14.93 16.99 4.48
C ALA A 46 15.30 17.65 5.82
N ALA A 47 14.39 18.45 6.39
CA ALA A 47 14.59 19.09 7.69
C ALA A 47 14.78 18.05 8.82
N LEU A 48 13.90 17.05 8.91
CA LEU A 48 13.99 15.99 9.92
C LEU A 48 15.30 15.20 9.81
N LEU A 49 15.74 14.88 8.60
CA LEU A 49 17.00 14.18 8.38
C LEU A 49 18.22 15.04 8.75
N GLN A 50 18.15 16.36 8.51
CA GLN A 50 19.19 17.31 8.93
C GLN A 50 19.27 17.47 10.46
N GLU A 51 18.12 17.38 11.14
CA GLU A 51 18.03 17.36 12.61
C GLU A 51 18.51 16.03 13.22
N GLY A 52 18.87 15.05 12.39
CA GLY A 52 19.40 13.76 12.83
C GLY A 52 18.33 12.70 13.12
N VAL A 53 17.08 12.91 12.73
CA VAL A 53 16.02 11.91 12.84
C VAL A 53 16.35 10.73 11.90
N ASN A 54 16.30 9.51 12.42
CA ASN A 54 16.57 8.34 11.61
C ASN A 54 15.40 8.11 10.61
N SER A 55 15.73 7.84 9.36
CA SER A 55 14.71 7.58 8.34
C SER A 55 13.80 6.39 8.68
N ASN A 56 14.28 5.42 9.47
CA ASN A 56 13.47 4.29 9.93
C ASN A 56 12.35 4.71 10.92
N ASP A 57 12.51 5.87 11.54
CA ASP A 57 11.57 6.40 12.54
C ASP A 57 10.48 7.28 11.91
N ILE A 58 10.54 7.48 10.59
CA ILE A 58 9.61 8.34 9.85
C ILE A 58 8.65 7.48 9.03
N ALA A 59 7.35 7.70 9.23
CA ALA A 59 6.31 7.16 8.38
C ALA A 59 5.47 8.28 7.75
N ILE A 60 5.11 8.10 6.48
CA ILE A 60 4.17 8.97 5.78
C ILE A 60 2.89 8.19 5.57
N LEU A 61 1.79 8.74 6.03
CA LEU A 61 0.47 8.15 5.87
C LEU A 61 -0.31 8.89 4.78
N THR A 62 -0.93 8.12 3.90
CA THR A 62 -1.75 8.62 2.80
C THR A 62 -3.12 7.96 2.81
N TYR A 63 -4.07 8.52 2.06
CA TYR A 63 -5.42 7.97 1.98
C TYR A 63 -5.57 6.85 0.95
N THR A 64 -4.78 6.86 -0.13
CA THR A 64 -4.92 5.90 -1.23
C THR A 64 -3.60 5.26 -1.64
N ASN A 65 -3.67 4.06 -2.24
CA ASN A 65 -2.49 3.41 -2.82
C ASN A 65 -1.89 4.20 -4.00
N ALA A 66 -2.70 4.98 -4.71
CA ALA A 66 -2.20 5.85 -5.77
C ALA A 66 -1.31 6.95 -5.20
N ASP A 67 -1.72 7.56 -4.08
CA ASP A 67 -0.92 8.59 -3.40
C ASP A 67 0.41 8.00 -2.87
N VAL A 68 0.38 6.76 -2.34
CA VAL A 68 1.61 6.04 -1.94
C VAL A 68 2.59 5.94 -3.10
N LEU A 69 2.11 5.53 -4.28
CA LEU A 69 2.97 5.33 -5.46
C LEU A 69 3.50 6.65 -6.01
N ASN A 70 2.64 7.64 -6.18
CA ASN A 70 3.02 8.94 -6.71
C ASN A 70 4.08 9.59 -5.80
N LEU A 71 3.83 9.58 -4.49
CA LEU A 71 4.78 10.12 -3.51
C LEU A 71 6.09 9.30 -3.48
N TYR A 72 6.02 7.98 -3.59
CA TYR A 72 7.21 7.13 -3.65
C TYR A 72 8.10 7.52 -4.83
N TYR A 73 7.55 7.63 -6.04
CA TYR A 73 8.33 8.00 -7.22
C TYR A 73 8.90 9.41 -7.11
N TYR A 74 8.11 10.36 -6.61
CA TYR A 74 8.57 11.72 -6.38
C TYR A 74 9.75 11.77 -5.42
N LEU A 75 9.62 11.12 -4.25
CA LEU A 75 10.69 11.11 -3.24
C LEU A 75 11.93 10.33 -3.70
N LYS A 76 11.78 9.27 -4.48
CA LYS A 76 12.91 8.54 -5.07
C LYS A 76 13.68 9.39 -6.08
N GLN A 77 13.00 10.21 -6.85
CA GLN A 77 13.65 11.16 -7.75
C GLN A 77 14.37 12.26 -6.97
N LYS A 78 13.76 12.77 -5.91
CA LYS A 78 14.31 13.87 -5.09
C LYS A 78 15.46 13.40 -4.18
N PHE A 79 15.37 12.20 -3.63
CA PHE A 79 16.33 11.59 -2.70
C PHE A 79 16.75 10.19 -3.17
N PRO A 80 17.60 10.05 -4.22
CA PRO A 80 17.95 8.75 -4.79
C PRO A 80 18.60 7.76 -3.79
N SER A 81 19.38 8.28 -2.84
CA SER A 81 20.05 7.48 -1.82
C SER A 81 19.18 7.11 -0.62
N LEU A 82 18.02 7.76 -0.45
CA LEU A 82 17.13 7.48 0.67
C LEU A 82 16.46 6.11 0.48
N LYS A 83 16.57 5.26 1.49
CA LYS A 83 15.81 4.01 1.51
C LYS A 83 14.35 4.34 1.84
N ILE A 84 13.45 4.00 0.92
CA ILE A 84 12.01 4.19 1.08
C ILE A 84 11.34 2.84 0.88
N THR A 85 10.49 2.48 1.83
CA THR A 85 9.75 1.22 1.84
C THR A 85 8.24 1.50 1.69
N THR A 86 7.60 0.76 0.80
CA THR A 86 6.14 0.75 0.65
C THR A 86 5.66 -0.70 0.70
N GLU A 87 4.37 -0.94 0.89
CA GLU A 87 3.82 -2.29 0.81
C GLU A 87 4.16 -2.96 -0.54
N MET A 88 4.13 -2.21 -1.63
CA MET A 88 4.46 -2.77 -2.94
C MET A 88 5.94 -3.16 -3.08
N THR A 89 6.83 -2.38 -2.48
CA THR A 89 8.27 -2.69 -2.52
C THR A 89 8.64 -3.84 -1.58
N SER A 90 7.82 -4.12 -0.58
CA SER A 90 8.05 -5.23 0.36
C SER A 90 7.50 -6.57 -0.12
N LYS A 91 6.65 -6.60 -1.17
CA LYS A 91 6.14 -7.87 -1.70
C LYS A 91 7.23 -8.69 -2.37
N LEU A 92 7.24 -9.99 -2.09
CA LEU A 92 8.20 -10.95 -2.63
C LEU A 92 8.22 -10.93 -4.17
N ILE A 93 7.06 -10.97 -4.80
CA ILE A 93 6.90 -10.97 -6.27
C ILE A 93 7.44 -9.70 -6.94
N ASN A 94 7.63 -8.61 -6.17
CA ASN A 94 8.16 -7.34 -6.68
C ASN A 94 9.68 -7.23 -6.59
N GLN A 95 10.35 -8.17 -5.93
CA GLN A 95 11.80 -8.19 -5.85
C GLN A 95 12.42 -8.51 -7.23
N GLN A 96 13.47 -7.79 -7.60
CA GLN A 96 14.07 -7.87 -8.94
C GLN A 96 14.45 -9.31 -9.32
N ASN A 97 15.15 -10.03 -8.44
CA ASN A 97 15.56 -11.40 -8.69
C ASN A 97 14.37 -12.37 -8.79
N VAL A 98 13.35 -12.16 -7.96
CA VAL A 98 12.11 -12.95 -7.99
C VAL A 98 11.35 -12.72 -9.30
N LYS A 99 11.21 -11.45 -9.71
CA LYS A 99 10.62 -11.11 -11.03
C LYS A 99 11.39 -11.74 -12.18
N ALA A 100 12.72 -11.78 -12.09
CA ALA A 100 13.54 -12.43 -13.12
C ALA A 100 13.20 -13.93 -13.25
N ILE A 101 13.13 -14.65 -12.13
CA ILE A 101 12.74 -16.08 -12.12
C ILE A 101 11.32 -16.27 -12.66
N ILE A 102 10.36 -15.47 -12.21
CA ILE A 102 8.96 -15.56 -12.67
C ILE A 102 8.88 -15.34 -14.19
N ASN A 103 9.57 -14.31 -14.71
CA ASN A 103 9.58 -14.08 -16.16
C ASN A 103 10.29 -15.21 -16.93
N ALA A 104 11.36 -15.79 -16.37
CA ALA A 104 12.00 -16.96 -16.97
C ALA A 104 11.03 -18.15 -17.08
N ILE A 105 10.31 -18.47 -16.01
CA ILE A 105 9.31 -19.57 -16.01
C ILE A 105 8.17 -19.26 -17.00
N LYS A 106 7.65 -18.02 -16.99
CA LYS A 106 6.59 -17.60 -17.93
C LYS A 106 7.08 -17.69 -19.38
N TYR A 107 8.33 -17.29 -19.67
CA TYR A 107 8.92 -17.45 -21.00
C TYR A 107 9.03 -18.92 -21.41
N ILE A 108 9.51 -19.80 -20.54
CA ILE A 108 9.62 -21.23 -20.82
C ILE A 108 8.24 -21.84 -21.12
N TYR A 109 7.21 -21.42 -20.40
CA TYR A 109 5.85 -21.94 -20.54
C TYR A 109 5.10 -21.37 -21.75
N PHE A 110 5.03 -20.03 -21.88
CA PHE A 110 4.25 -19.35 -22.91
C PHE A 110 4.99 -19.19 -24.24
N LYS A 111 6.33 -19.21 -24.23
CA LYS A 111 7.20 -18.94 -25.39
C LYS A 111 6.99 -17.56 -26.01
N GLU A 112 6.54 -16.58 -25.23
CA GLU A 112 6.30 -15.21 -25.65
C GLU A 112 7.52 -14.31 -25.36
N ASP A 113 7.99 -13.57 -26.38
CA ASP A 113 9.20 -12.74 -26.30
C ASP A 113 9.12 -11.66 -25.22
N ILE A 114 7.92 -11.19 -24.86
CA ILE A 114 7.73 -10.17 -23.81
C ILE A 114 8.36 -10.61 -22.48
N TYR A 115 8.22 -11.88 -22.09
CA TYR A 115 8.80 -12.40 -20.85
C TYR A 115 10.32 -12.51 -20.93
N LYS A 116 10.87 -12.81 -22.11
CA LYS A 116 12.30 -12.84 -22.38
C LYS A 116 12.91 -11.43 -22.26
N GLU A 117 12.27 -10.45 -22.87
CA GLU A 117 12.71 -9.06 -22.81
C GLU A 117 12.65 -8.49 -21.39
N ASN A 118 11.58 -8.79 -20.66
CA ASN A 118 11.48 -8.44 -19.24
C ASN A 118 12.61 -9.08 -18.41
N LEU A 119 12.89 -10.36 -18.64
CA LEU A 119 13.98 -11.06 -17.98
C LEU A 119 15.32 -10.39 -18.28
N ASN A 120 15.61 -10.12 -19.56
CA ASN A 120 16.85 -9.45 -19.99
C ASN A 120 17.03 -8.09 -19.30
N ALA A 121 15.96 -7.29 -19.24
CA ALA A 121 15.97 -6.00 -18.57
C ALA A 121 16.25 -6.15 -17.05
N LEU A 122 15.68 -7.14 -16.39
CA LEU A 122 15.83 -7.37 -14.96
C LEU A 122 17.26 -7.84 -14.58
N ILE A 123 17.89 -8.68 -15.42
CA ILE A 123 19.25 -9.18 -15.17
C ILE A 123 20.35 -8.31 -15.78
N GLY A 124 20.00 -7.30 -16.59
CA GLY A 124 20.94 -6.35 -17.20
C GLY A 124 21.83 -6.94 -18.30
N LYS A 125 21.48 -8.08 -18.86
CA LYS A 125 22.20 -8.72 -19.96
C LYS A 125 21.25 -9.56 -20.84
N PRO A 126 21.52 -9.68 -22.16
CA PRO A 126 20.75 -10.56 -23.01
C PRO A 126 20.98 -12.02 -22.65
N ILE A 127 19.91 -12.79 -22.54
CA ILE A 127 19.96 -14.24 -22.46
C ILE A 127 19.76 -14.76 -23.88
N LEU A 128 20.83 -15.35 -24.41
CA LEU A 128 20.79 -16.02 -25.70
C LEU A 128 20.24 -17.42 -25.47
N ASN A 129 19.09 -17.75 -26.00
CA ASN A 129 18.47 -19.10 -26.23
C ASN A 129 18.87 -20.29 -25.31
N GLU A 130 19.65 -20.06 -24.27
CA GLU A 130 20.15 -21.07 -23.35
C GLU A 130 19.03 -21.68 -22.49
N LEU A 131 17.95 -20.91 -22.28
CA LEU A 131 16.78 -21.38 -21.51
C LEU A 131 15.92 -22.38 -22.30
N ASP A 132 15.95 -22.35 -23.64
CA ASP A 132 15.16 -23.26 -24.47
C ASP A 132 15.72 -24.69 -24.50
N LEU A 133 17.01 -24.84 -24.19
CA LEU A 133 17.73 -26.11 -24.30
C LEU A 133 17.80 -26.93 -22.99
N LEU A 134 17.53 -26.28 -21.85
CA LEU A 134 17.87 -26.84 -20.53
C LEU A 134 16.68 -27.43 -19.77
N PHE A 135 15.42 -27.18 -20.21
CA PHE A 135 14.27 -27.48 -19.36
C PHE A 135 13.21 -28.35 -20.05
N SER A 136 13.13 -29.58 -19.62
CA SER A 136 11.92 -30.40 -19.80
C SER A 136 10.94 -30.00 -18.67
N LEU A 137 9.81 -29.40 -19.03
CA LEU A 137 8.78 -28.98 -18.07
C LEU A 137 8.00 -30.17 -17.48
N GLU A 138 8.08 -31.35 -18.13
CA GLU A 138 7.20 -32.49 -17.85
C GLU A 138 7.64 -33.33 -16.65
N GLU A 139 8.91 -33.20 -16.22
CA GLU A 139 9.50 -34.04 -15.18
C GLU A 139 9.92 -33.34 -13.91
N LYS A 140 9.82 -31.98 -13.83
CA LYS A 140 10.36 -31.21 -12.69
C LYS A 140 9.26 -30.54 -11.88
N SER A 141 9.44 -30.53 -10.58
CA SER A 141 8.64 -29.69 -9.67
C SER A 141 8.97 -28.21 -9.89
N ILE A 142 8.04 -27.31 -9.52
CA ILE A 142 8.25 -25.86 -9.60
C ILE A 142 9.49 -25.45 -8.80
N GLN A 143 9.71 -26.05 -7.63
CA GLN A 143 10.83 -25.77 -6.76
C GLN A 143 12.17 -26.13 -7.44
N GLU A 144 12.23 -27.27 -8.13
CA GLU A 144 13.42 -27.69 -8.89
C GLU A 144 13.68 -26.74 -10.04
N LEU A 145 12.64 -26.35 -10.77
CA LEU A 145 12.74 -25.40 -11.86
C LEU A 145 13.26 -24.04 -11.39
N ILE A 146 12.74 -23.51 -10.28
CA ILE A 146 13.21 -22.25 -9.68
C ILE A 146 14.69 -22.35 -9.29
N ARG A 147 15.11 -23.44 -8.62
CA ARG A 147 16.51 -23.64 -8.22
C ARG A 147 17.45 -23.68 -9.41
N GLU A 148 17.07 -24.40 -10.46
CA GLU A 148 17.87 -24.55 -11.66
C GLU A 148 18.03 -23.23 -12.42
N ILE A 149 16.93 -22.48 -12.61
CA ILE A 149 16.97 -21.15 -13.23
C ILE A 149 17.82 -20.19 -12.39
N ALA A 150 17.59 -20.17 -11.07
CA ALA A 150 18.36 -19.30 -10.17
C ALA A 150 19.87 -19.61 -10.20
N SER A 151 20.23 -20.90 -10.27
CA SER A 151 21.63 -21.33 -10.39
C SER A 151 22.25 -20.89 -11.72
N ASN A 152 21.54 -21.11 -12.84
CA ASN A 152 22.02 -20.74 -14.17
C ASN A 152 22.19 -19.22 -14.34
N LEU A 153 21.26 -18.46 -13.80
CA LEU A 153 21.33 -16.99 -13.82
C LEU A 153 22.28 -16.41 -12.77
N LYS A 154 22.75 -17.23 -11.81
CA LYS A 154 23.58 -16.82 -10.66
C LYS A 154 22.91 -15.74 -9.80
N ILE A 155 21.61 -15.87 -9.57
CA ILE A 155 20.77 -14.94 -8.81
C ILE A 155 20.16 -15.63 -7.59
N ILE A 156 20.97 -16.20 -6.71
CA ILE A 156 20.51 -16.86 -5.49
C ILE A 156 20.61 -15.87 -4.33
N ASP A 157 19.49 -15.57 -3.72
CA ASP A 157 19.37 -14.76 -2.51
C ASP A 157 18.26 -15.29 -1.58
N GLU A 158 18.09 -14.66 -0.42
CA GLU A 158 17.07 -15.05 0.57
C GLU A 158 15.65 -14.99 0.01
N ASN A 159 15.35 -14.05 -0.90
CA ASN A 159 14.03 -13.92 -1.52
C ASN A 159 13.76 -15.07 -2.50
N ILE A 160 14.79 -15.56 -3.21
CA ILE A 160 14.65 -16.76 -4.06
C ILE A 160 14.41 -18.01 -3.20
N ILE A 161 15.08 -18.14 -2.05
CA ILE A 161 14.81 -19.23 -1.11
C ILE A 161 13.36 -19.17 -0.63
N LYS A 162 12.87 -17.96 -0.30
CA LYS A 162 11.46 -17.74 0.08
C LYS A 162 10.49 -18.05 -1.07
N LEU A 163 10.84 -17.71 -2.31
CA LEU A 163 10.04 -18.06 -3.48
C LEU A 163 9.93 -19.58 -3.62
N ILE A 164 11.02 -20.34 -3.41
CA ILE A 164 11.01 -21.80 -3.43
C ILE A 164 10.06 -22.35 -2.35
N GLU A 165 10.11 -21.78 -1.14
CA GLU A 165 9.24 -22.19 -0.04
C GLU A 165 7.76 -21.97 -0.39
N VAL A 166 7.37 -20.76 -0.80
CA VAL A 166 5.98 -20.44 -1.11
C VAL A 166 5.48 -21.10 -2.39
N SER A 167 6.39 -21.48 -3.29
CA SER A 167 6.03 -22.21 -4.52
C SER A 167 5.51 -23.63 -4.25
N SER A 168 5.72 -24.16 -3.04
CA SER A 168 5.11 -25.44 -2.63
C SER A 168 3.57 -25.42 -2.56
N GLY A 169 2.98 -24.21 -2.50
CA GLY A 169 1.53 -24.04 -2.53
C GLY A 169 0.88 -24.22 -3.91
N PHE A 170 1.69 -24.32 -4.99
CA PHE A 170 1.17 -24.53 -6.34
C PHE A 170 1.31 -26.01 -6.73
N ASN A 171 0.24 -26.58 -7.31
CA ASN A 171 0.21 -28.00 -7.65
C ASN A 171 1.05 -28.33 -8.89
N ASN A 172 1.13 -27.39 -9.82
CA ASN A 172 1.82 -27.59 -11.10
C ASN A 172 2.24 -26.24 -11.70
N ILE A 173 2.96 -26.27 -12.81
CA ILE A 173 3.46 -25.07 -13.49
C ILE A 173 2.32 -24.19 -14.02
N VAL A 174 1.19 -24.77 -14.41
CA VAL A 174 0.04 -24.02 -14.91
C VAL A 174 -0.51 -23.14 -13.80
N ASP A 175 -0.79 -23.71 -12.63
CA ASP A 175 -1.24 -22.96 -11.46
C ASP A 175 -0.25 -21.84 -11.12
N PHE A 176 1.05 -22.15 -11.14
CA PHE A 176 2.08 -21.18 -10.84
C PHE A 176 2.06 -19.99 -11.82
N VAL A 177 2.09 -20.19 -13.13
CA VAL A 177 2.19 -19.09 -14.10
C VAL A 177 0.95 -18.17 -14.13
N TYR A 178 -0.23 -18.72 -13.79
CA TYR A 178 -1.47 -17.95 -13.75
C TYR A 178 -1.77 -17.29 -12.40
N GLU A 179 -1.31 -17.88 -11.29
CA GLU A 179 -1.68 -17.44 -9.95
C GLU A 179 -0.55 -16.70 -9.21
N ILE A 180 0.71 -16.83 -9.65
CA ILE A 180 1.87 -16.26 -8.94
C ILE A 180 1.76 -14.74 -8.75
N ASP A 181 1.15 -14.02 -9.69
CA ASP A 181 0.99 -12.56 -9.59
C ASP A 181 0.02 -12.15 -8.46
N LYS A 182 -0.80 -13.08 -7.97
CA LYS A 182 -1.73 -12.87 -6.85
C LYS A 182 -1.12 -13.25 -5.50
N LEU A 183 0.11 -13.78 -5.50
CA LEU A 183 0.78 -14.20 -4.27
C LEU A 183 0.94 -13.03 -3.30
N ASP A 184 0.40 -13.18 -2.11
CA ASP A 184 0.52 -12.22 -1.03
C ASP A 184 1.58 -12.67 0.00
N ALA A 185 2.84 -12.62 -0.43
CA ALA A 185 3.99 -12.92 0.42
C ALA A 185 4.95 -11.73 0.45
N ASN A 186 5.53 -11.46 1.62
CA ASN A 186 6.53 -10.42 1.79
C ASN A 186 7.94 -10.99 1.57
N MET A 187 8.86 -10.10 1.15
CA MET A 187 10.29 -10.43 1.05
C MET A 187 10.86 -10.83 2.41
N VAL A 188 11.95 -11.59 2.40
CA VAL A 188 12.74 -11.90 3.60
C VAL A 188 13.37 -10.60 4.10
N ASN A 189 13.39 -10.41 5.42
CA ASN A 189 13.86 -9.17 6.06
C ASN A 189 13.06 -7.92 5.64
N SER A 190 11.75 -8.08 5.52
CA SER A 190 10.80 -6.96 5.38
C SER A 190 10.71 -6.08 6.64
N GLU A 191 11.69 -6.18 7.56
CA GLU A 191 11.89 -5.09 8.50
C GLU A 191 12.02 -3.83 7.67
N SER A 192 11.10 -2.93 7.89
CA SER A 192 10.97 -1.67 7.16
C SER A 192 12.22 -0.81 7.37
N ILE A 193 13.25 -1.10 6.57
CA ILE A 193 14.50 -0.35 6.59
C ILE A 193 14.30 0.92 5.76
N GLY A 194 14.30 2.06 6.41
CA GLY A 194 14.15 3.36 5.80
C GLY A 194 12.79 4.00 6.08
N LEU A 195 12.56 5.14 5.42
CA LEU A 195 11.30 5.87 5.49
C LEU A 195 10.15 5.03 4.93
N GLN A 196 9.04 4.96 5.67
CA GLN A 196 7.88 4.17 5.26
C GLN A 196 6.79 5.05 4.67
N ILE A 197 6.20 4.61 3.54
CA ILE A 197 5.01 5.23 2.97
C ILE A 197 3.89 4.19 2.95
N LEU A 198 2.80 4.46 3.68
CA LEU A 198 1.71 3.53 3.90
C LEU A 198 0.37 4.23 3.71
N THR A 199 -0.67 3.48 3.40
CA THR A 199 -2.02 4.01 3.59
C THR A 199 -2.39 3.98 5.08
N ILE A 200 -3.30 4.87 5.49
CA ILE A 200 -3.81 4.91 6.88
C ILE A 200 -4.36 3.55 7.31
N PHE A 201 -5.04 2.84 6.42
CA PHE A 201 -5.55 1.49 6.69
C PHE A 201 -4.45 0.49 7.03
N LYS A 202 -3.32 0.54 6.30
CA LYS A 202 -2.18 -0.37 6.50
C LYS A 202 -1.35 -0.02 7.74
N SER A 203 -1.47 1.20 8.24
CA SER A 203 -0.83 1.61 9.49
C SER A 203 -1.57 1.13 10.75
N LYS A 204 -2.75 0.52 10.61
CA LYS A 204 -3.53 0.02 11.75
C LYS A 204 -2.74 -1.03 12.54
N GLY A 205 -2.52 -0.77 13.84
CA GLY A 205 -1.73 -1.63 14.71
C GLY A 205 -0.22 -1.34 14.72
N LEU A 206 0.27 -0.46 13.82
CA LEU A 206 1.65 0.01 13.82
C LEU A 206 1.77 1.35 14.57
N GLU A 207 2.98 1.65 15.03
CA GLU A 207 3.31 2.93 15.68
C GLU A 207 4.68 3.41 15.20
N PHE A 208 4.81 4.71 14.98
CA PHE A 208 6.01 5.34 14.45
C PHE A 208 6.42 6.52 15.34
N ASN A 209 7.71 6.78 15.41
CA ASN A 209 8.22 7.92 16.19
C ASN A 209 7.72 9.25 15.60
N THR A 210 7.86 9.42 14.30
CA THR A 210 7.41 10.60 13.55
C THR A 210 6.46 10.16 12.43
N VAL A 211 5.28 10.78 12.40
CA VAL A 211 4.28 10.54 11.34
C VAL A 211 4.05 11.85 10.58
N ILE A 212 4.13 11.77 9.27
CA ILE A 212 3.67 12.83 8.37
C ILE A 212 2.36 12.35 7.74
N LEU A 213 1.27 13.05 8.00
CA LEU A 213 -0.02 12.73 7.38
C LEU A 213 -0.23 13.62 6.15
N LEU A 214 -0.16 13.01 4.98
CA LEU A 214 -0.48 13.68 3.73
C LEU A 214 -2.00 13.73 3.56
N ASP A 215 -2.55 14.94 3.55
CA ASP A 215 -3.98 15.12 3.29
C ASP A 215 -4.35 14.71 1.86
N ARG A 216 -5.64 14.49 1.63
CA ARG A 216 -6.16 14.04 0.33
C ARG A 216 -5.71 14.93 -0.81
N ILE A 217 -5.09 14.33 -1.80
CA ILE A 217 -4.67 15.02 -3.04
C ILE A 217 -5.89 15.27 -3.93
N LYS A 218 -6.81 14.33 -3.97
CA LYS A 218 -8.04 14.43 -4.75
C LYS A 218 -9.24 14.41 -3.83
N ARG A 219 -10.31 15.13 -4.23
CA ARG A 219 -11.59 15.03 -3.53
C ARG A 219 -12.02 13.57 -3.42
N LYS A 220 -12.57 13.20 -2.26
CA LYS A 220 -13.19 11.90 -2.08
C LYS A 220 -14.12 11.63 -3.27
N ASN A 221 -13.93 10.49 -3.93
CA ASN A 221 -14.89 10.09 -4.95
C ASN A 221 -16.26 10.02 -4.28
N VAL A 222 -17.19 10.81 -4.79
CA VAL A 222 -18.61 10.69 -4.39
C VAL A 222 -19.01 9.26 -4.70
N ASP A 223 -19.66 8.61 -3.74
CA ASP A 223 -20.21 7.28 -3.96
C ASP A 223 -21.07 7.30 -5.22
N LYS A 224 -20.60 6.56 -6.24
CA LYS A 224 -21.26 6.45 -7.55
C LYS A 224 -22.37 5.40 -7.55
N SER A 225 -22.63 4.76 -6.40
CA SER A 225 -23.75 3.84 -6.28
C SER A 225 -25.05 4.57 -6.58
N SER A 226 -25.82 4.04 -7.50
CA SER A 226 -27.15 4.55 -7.81
C SER A 226 -28.18 4.18 -6.73
N LEU A 227 -27.78 3.36 -5.75
CA LEU A 227 -28.65 2.84 -4.72
C LEU A 227 -28.22 3.35 -3.35
N LEU A 228 -29.22 3.64 -2.51
CA LEU A 228 -29.08 3.92 -1.09
C LEU A 228 -29.76 2.78 -0.33
N PHE A 229 -29.02 2.12 0.53
CA PHE A 229 -29.50 1.03 1.37
C PHE A 229 -29.75 1.54 2.79
N GLU A 230 -30.94 1.34 3.29
CA GLU A 230 -31.27 1.64 4.68
C GLU A 230 -31.33 0.36 5.50
N TYR A 231 -30.51 0.30 6.54
CA TYR A 231 -30.47 -0.82 7.48
C TYR A 231 -30.97 -0.40 8.86
N ASP A 232 -31.69 -1.33 9.52
CA ASP A 232 -31.94 -1.31 10.95
C ASP A 232 -31.12 -2.42 11.59
N SER A 233 -30.02 -2.04 12.25
CA SER A 233 -28.98 -2.98 12.69
C SER A 233 -28.44 -3.80 11.50
N VAL A 234 -28.81 -5.07 11.38
CA VAL A 234 -28.39 -5.98 10.29
C VAL A 234 -29.47 -6.24 9.24
N GLU A 235 -30.70 -5.79 9.47
CA GLU A 235 -31.83 -6.02 8.56
C GLU A 235 -31.95 -4.90 7.54
N LEU A 236 -32.02 -5.27 6.26
CA LEU A 236 -32.29 -4.34 5.19
C LEU A 236 -33.74 -3.89 5.22
N LYS A 237 -34.00 -2.62 5.54
CA LYS A 237 -35.34 -2.03 5.57
C LYS A 237 -35.82 -1.55 4.22
N ASN A 238 -35.02 -0.70 3.59
CA ASN A 238 -35.39 -0.04 2.34
C ASN A 238 -34.22 0.00 1.37
N ILE A 239 -34.55 0.06 0.08
CA ILE A 239 -33.61 0.34 -1.01
C ILE A 239 -34.20 1.51 -1.81
N PHE A 240 -33.44 2.58 -1.94
CA PHE A 240 -33.84 3.75 -2.73
C PHE A 240 -32.88 3.96 -3.89
N TYR A 241 -33.39 4.45 -5.02
CA TYR A 241 -32.53 5.04 -6.04
C TYR A 241 -32.09 6.45 -5.61
N LYS A 242 -30.81 6.77 -5.75
CA LYS A 242 -30.26 8.10 -5.48
C LYS A 242 -30.68 9.06 -6.59
N ILE A 243 -31.76 9.81 -6.36
CA ILE A 243 -32.30 10.80 -7.29
C ILE A 243 -32.22 12.17 -6.62
N LYS A 244 -31.52 13.10 -7.27
CA LYS A 244 -31.39 14.48 -6.78
C LYS A 244 -32.75 15.17 -6.70
N GLY A 245 -33.08 15.73 -5.54
CA GLY A 245 -34.32 16.42 -5.29
C GLY A 245 -35.47 15.52 -4.80
N TYR A 246 -35.29 14.20 -4.78
CA TYR A 246 -36.31 13.25 -4.29
C TYR A 246 -36.51 13.37 -2.77
N GLU A 247 -35.52 13.84 -2.04
CA GLU A 247 -35.60 14.17 -0.61
C GLU A 247 -36.71 15.17 -0.27
N ASN A 248 -37.10 16.03 -1.22
CA ASN A 248 -38.17 17.01 -1.02
C ASN A 248 -39.57 16.36 -1.06
N TYR A 249 -39.70 15.16 -1.61
CA TYR A 249 -40.97 14.49 -1.84
C TYR A 249 -41.13 13.20 -1.02
N ASN A 250 -40.04 12.63 -0.51
CA ASN A 250 -40.07 11.38 0.24
C ASN A 250 -39.27 11.54 1.56
N LYS A 251 -40.00 11.60 2.68
CA LYS A 251 -39.40 11.78 4.02
C LYS A 251 -38.55 10.60 4.47
N ASP A 252 -38.83 9.39 4.05
CA ASP A 252 -38.06 8.22 4.44
C ASP A 252 -36.72 8.19 3.66
N TYR A 253 -36.74 8.58 2.38
CA TYR A 253 -35.54 8.80 1.61
C TYR A 253 -34.68 9.94 2.19
N GLU A 254 -35.29 11.07 2.59
CA GLU A 254 -34.58 12.18 3.24
C GLU A 254 -33.85 11.71 4.50
N LYS A 255 -34.53 10.94 5.38
CA LYS A 255 -33.91 10.38 6.59
C LYS A 255 -32.78 9.41 6.28
N ALA A 256 -32.99 8.50 5.33
CA ALA A 256 -31.96 7.54 4.92
C ALA A 256 -30.72 8.26 4.34
N LEU A 257 -30.91 9.30 3.53
CA LEU A 257 -29.82 10.10 2.98
C LEU A 257 -29.07 10.89 4.06
N ALA A 258 -29.79 11.44 5.04
CA ALA A 258 -29.19 12.14 6.18
C ALA A 258 -28.36 11.17 7.05
N LYS A 259 -28.86 9.96 7.30
CA LYS A 259 -28.15 8.91 8.03
C LYS A 259 -26.87 8.50 7.29
N GLU A 260 -26.94 8.28 5.98
CA GLU A 260 -25.77 7.94 5.15
C GLU A 260 -24.69 9.02 5.21
N LYS A 261 -25.09 10.29 5.13
CA LYS A 261 -24.17 11.42 5.26
C LYS A 261 -23.51 11.46 6.67
N ALA A 262 -24.27 11.23 7.72
CA ALA A 262 -23.77 11.19 9.09
C ALA A 262 -22.73 10.07 9.26
N LEU A 263 -23.04 8.85 8.80
CA LEU A 263 -22.12 7.71 8.82
C LEU A 263 -20.84 7.99 8.01
N SER A 264 -20.97 8.64 6.84
CA SER A 264 -19.78 8.99 6.04
C SER A 264 -18.86 9.98 6.75
N ILE A 265 -19.41 10.93 7.52
CA ILE A 265 -18.62 11.86 8.34
C ILE A 265 -17.96 11.13 9.49
N GLU A 266 -18.68 10.23 10.15
CA GLU A 266 -18.16 9.41 11.23
C GLU A 266 -16.99 8.53 10.76
N ASP A 267 -17.11 7.91 9.59
CA ASP A 267 -16.02 7.13 8.97
C ASP A 267 -14.78 8.00 8.71
N GLU A 268 -14.94 9.23 8.24
CA GLU A 268 -13.82 10.16 8.03
C GLU A 268 -13.13 10.53 9.34
N ILE A 269 -13.90 10.80 10.39
CA ILE A 269 -13.37 11.07 11.72
C ILE A 269 -12.60 9.87 12.24
N ASN A 270 -13.13 8.66 12.08
CA ASN A 270 -12.48 7.42 12.49
C ASN A 270 -11.16 7.17 11.74
N ILE A 271 -11.12 7.42 10.43
CA ILE A 271 -9.89 7.31 9.62
C ILE A 271 -8.84 8.31 10.13
N LEU A 272 -9.24 9.56 10.36
CA LEU A 272 -8.34 10.58 10.90
C LEU A 272 -7.83 10.21 12.30
N TYR A 273 -8.69 9.68 13.17
CA TYR A 273 -8.30 9.19 14.48
C TYR A 273 -7.24 8.09 14.39
N VAL A 274 -7.44 7.12 13.50
CA VAL A 274 -6.43 6.08 13.26
C VAL A 274 -5.10 6.69 12.86
N ALA A 275 -5.08 7.63 11.93
CA ALA A 275 -3.85 8.29 11.48
C ALA A 275 -3.14 9.03 12.63
N LEU A 276 -3.88 9.86 13.35
CA LEU A 276 -3.33 10.68 14.46
C LEU A 276 -2.78 9.84 15.62
N THR A 277 -3.32 8.65 15.83
CA THR A 277 -2.86 7.74 16.89
C THR A 277 -1.66 6.88 16.48
N ARG A 278 -1.12 7.02 15.29
CA ARG A 278 0.08 6.28 14.83
C ARG A 278 1.37 6.93 15.28
N ALA A 279 1.37 8.22 15.60
CA ALA A 279 2.55 8.94 16.06
C ALA A 279 2.82 8.71 17.55
N LYS A 280 4.06 8.36 17.89
CA LYS A 280 4.52 8.28 19.28
C LYS A 280 4.91 9.66 19.83
N ASN A 281 5.69 10.40 19.05
CA ASN A 281 6.27 11.67 19.49
C ASN A 281 5.90 12.85 18.58
N ASN A 282 6.01 12.68 17.26
CA ASN A 282 5.85 13.79 16.33
C ASN A 282 4.74 13.51 15.31
N MET A 283 3.84 14.46 15.12
CA MET A 283 2.77 14.45 14.13
C MET A 283 2.83 15.72 13.28
N ILE A 284 2.90 15.56 11.97
CA ILE A 284 3.04 16.66 11.01
C ILE A 284 1.98 16.49 9.93
#